data_3f00e51573d8d3be7107f4f3c1f3f592
#
_entry.id   3f00e51573d8d3be7107f4f3c1f3f592
#
_cell.length_a   1.000
_cell.length_b   1.000
_cell.length_c   1.000
_cell.angle_alpha   90.00
_cell.angle_beta   90.00
_cell.angle_gamma   90.00
#
_symmetry.space_group_name_H-M   'P 1'
#
loop_
_entity.id
_entity.type
_entity.pdbx_description
1 polymer ?
#
loop_
_entity_poly.entity_id
_entity_poly.type
_entity_poly.pdbx_seq_one_letter_code
_entity_poly.pdbx_strand_id
1 'polypeptide(L)'
;MTKKYINILKAFAFACCLSGTVSCQDDFLERTPDGKYTGESFYASDEAVLKACEPLYNRAWFNYNRRSMLGLGSLRANDGWNLYMNAEFARFQITALTGEIMQAWSSLHTVVTMSNAILHDVSENTGPDVSIEVKNQAIGEAYLMRGVAYFYMLRIWGPCILFENNDEVVLNPTRPLNPEEDVLKFVIRDFRRASEYLPEKGINGHASCYAAKALLAKALLAQSGWNKGGTRDEDILDECISLCEEVIDKSGASLIDYENLFKYQYNNNEETLLAMKWASPVTGSWGETNALLSDLSFSDVCDVNCWGGSWVASADMIELYNQELKDKKRLKATFFTYDTHYDYIKSASGGYTYDKKWIQVKKGVVGCKEDVDGQLAVMASPLNTYIIRLADVYLTHAEASLGNQARLSGGRGLECFNAIRTRAGIDPKTSITFEDIIRERRVEFCMEYCNWYDMVSWYRYRPDFMLDYFNHRQHRNAFIDNNNVEINPDGSIRYHFWWRDANENIYWSDALRDEDGNVVQSIADGYVFDLESLMRENGVDRITINESNVFAPYPEADVLQNPYLSMDPVPYDFGNDK
;
A
#
# COMPACT_ATOMS: atom_id res chain seq x y z
N MET A 1 -8.65 85.77 -7.58
CA MET A 1 -9.69 84.78 -8.07
C MET A 1 -11.04 85.32 -7.60
N THR A 2 -11.94 85.57 -8.53
CA THR A 2 -13.22 86.19 -8.26
C THR A 2 -14.22 85.28 -7.62
N LYS A 3 -15.11 85.79 -6.73
CA LYS A 3 -16.19 85.01 -6.03
C LYS A 3 -16.97 84.05 -6.92
N LYS A 4 -16.97 84.24 -8.22
CA LYS A 4 -17.66 83.41 -9.24
C LYS A 4 -17.01 82.02 -9.39
N TYR A 5 -15.69 81.87 -9.27
CA TYR A 5 -14.96 80.61 -9.35
C TYR A 5 -15.09 79.80 -8.08
N ILE A 6 -15.22 80.45 -6.92
CA ILE A 6 -15.41 79.78 -5.63
C ILE A 6 -16.79 79.09 -5.57
N ASN A 7 -17.82 79.70 -6.14
CA ASN A 7 -19.16 79.16 -6.19
C ASN A 7 -19.28 78.00 -7.19
N ILE A 8 -18.53 78.03 -8.29
CA ILE A 8 -18.46 76.93 -9.26
C ILE A 8 -17.73 75.72 -8.65
N LEU A 9 -16.63 75.96 -7.89
CA LEU A 9 -15.92 74.87 -7.20
C LEU A 9 -16.76 74.21 -6.09
N LYS A 10 -17.57 75.05 -5.36
CA LYS A 10 -18.49 74.47 -4.34
C LYS A 10 -19.65 73.71 -4.96
N ALA A 11 -20.17 74.13 -6.09
CA ALA A 11 -21.20 73.43 -6.80
C ALA A 11 -20.67 72.10 -7.40
N PHE A 12 -19.41 72.09 -7.88
CA PHE A 12 -18.77 70.87 -8.38
C PHE A 12 -18.44 69.83 -7.25
N ALA A 13 -17.96 70.36 -6.11
CA ALA A 13 -17.72 69.52 -4.92
C ALA A 13 -19.03 68.92 -4.36
N PHE A 14 -20.15 69.66 -4.38
CA PHE A 14 -21.44 69.19 -3.93
C PHE A 14 -22.07 68.15 -4.92
N ALA A 15 -21.85 68.33 -6.23
CA ALA A 15 -22.26 67.36 -7.24
C ALA A 15 -21.44 66.06 -7.14
N CYS A 16 -20.14 66.12 -6.84
CA CYS A 16 -19.31 64.91 -6.61
C CYS A 16 -19.67 64.15 -5.32
N CYS A 17 -20.17 64.85 -4.28
CA CYS A 17 -20.65 64.19 -3.07
C CYS A 17 -22.03 63.53 -3.22
N LEU A 18 -22.86 63.96 -4.17
CA LEU A 18 -24.17 63.37 -4.46
C LEU A 18 -24.10 62.16 -5.41
N SER A 19 -23.01 62.03 -6.18
CA SER A 19 -22.77 60.83 -7.03
C SER A 19 -22.09 59.67 -6.28
N GLY A 20 -21.71 59.84 -5.00
CA GLY A 20 -21.05 58.84 -4.17
C GLY A 20 -22.00 57.98 -3.33
N THR A 21 -23.32 58.13 -3.46
CA THR A 21 -24.31 57.31 -2.73
C THR A 21 -25.13 56.41 -3.66
N VAL A 22 -24.50 55.86 -4.72
CA VAL A 22 -25.03 54.64 -5.31
C VAL A 22 -24.52 53.51 -4.42
N SER A 23 -25.34 53.13 -3.46
CA SER A 23 -25.16 51.89 -2.69
C SER A 23 -24.87 50.77 -3.68
N CYS A 24 -23.74 50.13 -3.55
CA CYS A 24 -23.57 48.81 -4.14
C CYS A 24 -24.75 47.97 -3.64
N GLN A 25 -25.59 47.55 -4.55
CA GLN A 25 -26.57 46.52 -4.23
C GLN A 25 -25.78 45.28 -3.74
N ASP A 26 -26.27 44.63 -2.72
CA ASP A 26 -25.68 43.41 -2.15
C ASP A 26 -25.40 42.34 -3.22
N ASP A 27 -26.18 42.32 -4.30
CA ASP A 27 -25.98 41.50 -5.51
C ASP A 27 -24.62 41.65 -6.21
N PHE A 28 -23.87 42.75 -6.00
CA PHE A 28 -22.55 42.92 -6.61
C PHE A 28 -21.46 42.19 -5.82
N LEU A 29 -21.65 42.02 -4.52
CA LEU A 29 -20.73 41.27 -3.66
C LEU A 29 -21.02 39.75 -3.67
N GLU A 30 -22.23 39.35 -4.07
CA GLU A 30 -22.65 37.96 -4.21
C GLU A 30 -22.48 37.42 -5.64
N ARG A 31 -21.93 38.18 -6.57
CA ARG A 31 -21.65 37.61 -7.89
C ARG A 31 -20.59 36.55 -7.78
N THR A 32 -21.04 35.30 -7.96
CA THR A 32 -20.14 34.16 -8.19
C THR A 32 -19.22 34.51 -9.36
N PRO A 33 -17.89 34.42 -9.23
CA PRO A 33 -16.98 34.72 -10.33
C PRO A 33 -17.30 33.83 -11.52
N ASP A 34 -17.58 34.41 -12.69
CA ASP A 34 -17.78 33.68 -13.94
C ASP A 34 -16.56 32.76 -14.16
N GLY A 35 -16.76 31.44 -14.17
CA GLY A 35 -15.70 30.44 -14.33
C GLY A 35 -15.16 29.82 -13.03
N LYS A 36 -15.73 30.11 -11.86
CA LYS A 36 -15.52 29.30 -10.65
C LYS A 36 -16.75 28.44 -10.39
N TYR A 37 -16.51 27.14 -10.26
CA TYR A 37 -17.55 26.22 -9.76
C TYR A 37 -17.87 26.61 -8.32
N THR A 38 -19.14 26.83 -8.01
CA THR A 38 -19.65 26.83 -6.64
C THR A 38 -19.89 25.39 -6.22
N GLY A 39 -19.95 25.09 -4.92
CA GLY A 39 -20.25 23.73 -4.43
C GLY A 39 -21.48 23.14 -5.12
N GLU A 40 -22.59 23.90 -5.22
CA GLU A 40 -23.83 23.47 -5.90
C GLU A 40 -23.66 23.19 -7.41
N SER A 41 -22.80 23.94 -8.12
CA SER A 41 -22.56 23.73 -9.54
C SER A 41 -21.56 22.61 -9.82
N PHE A 42 -20.71 22.27 -8.86
CA PHE A 42 -19.71 21.21 -9.00
C PHE A 42 -20.32 19.82 -8.87
N TYR A 43 -21.29 19.62 -7.97
CA TYR A 43 -21.97 18.35 -7.73
C TYR A 43 -23.39 18.32 -8.34
N ALA A 44 -23.54 18.86 -9.56
CA ALA A 44 -24.85 19.07 -10.18
C ALA A 44 -25.42 17.83 -10.90
N SER A 45 -24.62 16.79 -11.14
CA SER A 45 -25.04 15.59 -11.86
C SER A 45 -24.34 14.33 -11.32
N ASP A 46 -24.90 13.17 -11.62
CA ASP A 46 -24.32 11.86 -11.28
C ASP A 46 -22.88 11.73 -11.82
N GLU A 47 -22.63 12.14 -13.05
CA GLU A 47 -21.30 12.11 -13.66
C GLU A 47 -20.32 13.01 -12.90
N ALA A 48 -20.74 14.21 -12.51
CA ALA A 48 -19.90 15.15 -11.77
C ALA A 48 -19.51 14.61 -10.38
N VAL A 49 -20.44 13.99 -9.67
CA VAL A 49 -20.21 13.37 -8.36
C VAL A 49 -19.23 12.19 -8.48
N LEU A 50 -19.45 11.27 -9.43
CA LEU A 50 -18.54 10.14 -9.65
C LEU A 50 -17.13 10.62 -10.03
N LYS A 51 -17.04 11.64 -10.89
CA LYS A 51 -15.77 12.22 -11.30
C LYS A 51 -15.01 12.90 -10.15
N ALA A 52 -15.72 13.46 -9.18
CA ALA A 52 -15.11 14.01 -7.97
C ALA A 52 -14.48 12.93 -7.08
N CYS A 53 -14.92 11.68 -7.18
CA CYS A 53 -14.36 10.54 -6.46
C CYS A 53 -13.11 9.93 -7.14
N GLU A 54 -12.92 10.13 -8.45
CA GLU A 54 -11.78 9.55 -9.19
C GLU A 54 -10.41 9.83 -8.55
N PRO A 55 -10.11 11.05 -8.03
CA PRO A 55 -8.83 11.33 -7.38
C PRO A 55 -8.53 10.48 -6.15
N LEU A 56 -9.55 9.91 -5.50
CA LEU A 56 -9.37 8.96 -4.40
C LEU A 56 -8.75 7.63 -4.85
N TYR A 57 -8.79 7.31 -6.15
CA TYR A 57 -8.20 6.09 -6.72
C TYR A 57 -6.80 6.29 -7.26
N ASN A 58 -6.32 7.53 -7.47
CA ASN A 58 -5.01 7.81 -8.07
C ASN A 58 -4.27 8.98 -7.41
N ARG A 59 -4.64 10.21 -7.73
CA ARG A 59 -3.89 11.43 -7.37
C ARG A 59 -3.58 11.55 -5.88
N ALA A 60 -4.51 11.19 -5.01
CA ALA A 60 -4.30 11.24 -3.57
C ALA A 60 -3.18 10.30 -3.11
N TRP A 61 -3.00 9.18 -3.80
CA TRP A 61 -2.01 8.16 -3.49
C TRP A 61 -0.67 8.33 -4.18
N PHE A 62 -0.52 9.26 -5.13
CA PHE A 62 0.60 9.32 -6.06
C PHE A 62 1.97 9.34 -5.36
N ASN A 63 2.14 10.18 -4.35
CA ASN A 63 3.42 10.27 -3.63
C ASN A 63 3.67 9.06 -2.73
N TYR A 64 2.62 8.43 -2.22
CA TYR A 64 2.73 7.19 -1.45
C TYR A 64 3.03 6.00 -2.36
N ASN A 65 2.37 5.87 -3.52
CA ASN A 65 2.55 4.78 -4.51
C ASN A 65 3.88 4.92 -5.27
N ARG A 66 4.97 5.07 -4.55
CA ARG A 66 6.34 5.18 -5.06
C ARG A 66 7.30 4.50 -4.08
N ARG A 67 8.50 5.05 -3.91
CA ARG A 67 9.50 4.55 -2.98
C ARG A 67 9.03 4.48 -1.53
N SER A 68 8.08 5.36 -1.14
CA SER A 68 7.47 5.31 0.20
C SER A 68 6.80 3.96 0.45
N MET A 69 5.95 3.52 -0.47
CA MET A 69 5.23 2.25 -0.36
C MET A 69 6.18 1.04 -0.48
N LEU A 70 7.16 1.11 -1.41
CA LEU A 70 8.22 0.10 -1.52
C LEU A 70 8.99 -0.04 -0.22
N GLY A 71 9.47 1.09 0.33
CA GLY A 71 10.26 1.10 1.57
C GLY A 71 9.47 0.61 2.78
N LEU A 72 8.31 1.23 3.03
CA LEU A 72 7.48 0.97 4.20
C LEU A 72 6.81 -0.40 4.18
N GLY A 73 6.29 -0.83 3.03
CA GLY A 73 5.50 -2.05 2.92
C GLY A 73 6.30 -3.31 2.58
N SER A 74 7.37 -3.20 1.77
CA SER A 74 8.11 -4.36 1.30
C SER A 74 9.54 -4.47 1.84
N LEU A 75 10.35 -3.39 1.82
CA LEU A 75 11.73 -3.50 2.29
C LEU A 75 11.82 -3.76 3.79
N ARG A 76 10.96 -3.15 4.59
CA ARG A 76 10.88 -3.44 6.03
C ARG A 76 10.44 -4.88 6.30
N ALA A 77 9.65 -5.46 5.40
CA ALA A 77 9.25 -6.88 5.49
C ALA A 77 10.33 -7.84 5.03
N ASN A 78 11.46 -7.34 4.52
CA ASN A 78 12.50 -8.14 3.90
C ASN A 78 12.01 -8.92 2.66
N ASP A 79 11.05 -8.36 1.89
CA ASP A 79 10.61 -8.94 0.61
C ASP A 79 11.70 -8.80 -0.45
N GLY A 80 12.49 -7.72 -0.37
CA GLY A 80 13.54 -7.40 -1.31
C GLY A 80 14.57 -6.45 -0.71
N TRP A 81 15.51 -6.07 -1.56
CA TRP A 81 16.59 -5.15 -1.26
C TRP A 81 16.78 -4.15 -2.41
N ASN A 82 17.31 -2.97 -2.12
CA ASN A 82 17.77 -2.07 -3.17
C ASN A 82 19.28 -1.89 -3.08
N LEU A 83 19.97 -2.04 -4.21
CA LEU A 83 21.43 -2.04 -4.28
C LEU A 83 22.04 -0.65 -4.08
N TYR A 84 21.29 0.43 -4.33
CA TYR A 84 21.84 1.79 -4.40
C TYR A 84 21.10 2.83 -3.58
N MET A 85 19.83 2.59 -3.23
CA MET A 85 18.99 3.58 -2.55
C MET A 85 17.99 2.92 -1.62
N ASN A 86 17.41 3.69 -0.69
CA ASN A 86 16.40 3.25 0.24
C ASN A 86 16.79 2.03 1.12
N ALA A 87 18.10 1.75 1.24
CA ALA A 87 18.60 0.67 2.07
C ALA A 87 18.27 0.89 3.57
N GLU A 88 18.07 2.15 3.98
CA GLU A 88 17.67 2.54 5.33
C GLU A 88 16.37 1.89 5.78
N PHE A 89 15.43 1.61 4.87
CA PHE A 89 14.20 0.89 5.20
C PHE A 89 14.46 -0.57 5.57
N ALA A 90 15.25 -1.27 4.75
CA ALA A 90 15.64 -2.65 5.02
C ALA A 90 16.54 -2.77 6.26
N ARG A 91 17.34 -1.74 6.54
CA ARG A 91 18.25 -1.67 7.70
C ARG A 91 17.60 -1.14 8.97
N PHE A 92 16.34 -0.70 8.93
CA PHE A 92 15.65 -0.04 10.06
C PHE A 92 16.39 1.22 10.57
N GLN A 93 16.98 1.98 9.65
CA GLN A 93 17.72 3.22 9.89
C GLN A 93 16.97 4.45 9.38
N ILE A 94 15.67 4.32 9.12
CA ILE A 94 14.82 5.46 8.74
C ILE A 94 14.76 6.47 9.87
N THR A 95 14.77 7.74 9.50
CA THR A 95 14.72 8.88 10.43
C THR A 95 13.55 9.79 10.11
N ALA A 96 13.23 10.71 11.00
CA ALA A 96 12.22 11.73 10.80
C ALA A 96 12.50 12.66 9.59
N LEU A 97 13.75 12.65 9.07
CA LEU A 97 14.19 13.41 7.89
C LEU A 97 14.12 12.60 6.59
N THR A 98 13.79 11.31 6.65
CA THR A 98 13.68 10.46 5.46
C THR A 98 12.54 10.96 4.56
N GLY A 99 12.87 11.33 3.31
CA GLY A 99 11.95 12.00 2.39
C GLY A 99 10.69 11.18 2.08
N GLU A 100 10.84 9.87 1.97
CA GLU A 100 9.75 8.93 1.72
C GLU A 100 8.75 8.85 2.88
N ILE A 101 9.19 9.08 4.12
CA ILE A 101 8.29 9.18 5.30
C ILE A 101 7.40 10.43 5.20
N MET A 102 8.00 11.58 4.83
CA MET A 102 7.25 12.83 4.61
C MET A 102 6.25 12.70 3.46
N GLN A 103 6.65 12.05 2.36
CA GLN A 103 5.77 11.80 1.21
C GLN A 103 4.59 10.89 1.58
N ALA A 104 4.84 9.82 2.34
CA ALA A 104 3.80 8.94 2.85
C ALA A 104 2.81 9.69 3.76
N TRP A 105 3.33 10.46 4.73
CA TRP A 105 2.53 11.27 5.65
C TRP A 105 1.62 12.24 4.90
N SER A 106 2.19 13.05 4.01
CA SER A 106 1.44 14.01 3.21
C SER A 106 0.38 13.35 2.32
N SER A 107 0.74 12.24 1.64
CA SER A 107 -0.17 11.56 0.72
C SER A 107 -1.35 10.93 1.46
N LEU A 108 -1.11 10.22 2.57
CA LEU A 108 -2.17 9.59 3.34
C LEU A 108 -3.12 10.62 3.97
N HIS A 109 -2.60 11.76 4.47
CA HIS A 109 -3.44 12.86 4.92
C HIS A 109 -4.21 13.52 3.77
N THR A 110 -3.65 13.56 2.55
CA THR A 110 -4.39 14.01 1.35
C THR A 110 -5.60 13.10 1.09
N VAL A 111 -5.47 11.78 1.22
CA VAL A 111 -6.62 10.86 1.10
C VAL A 111 -7.67 11.18 2.16
N VAL A 112 -7.27 11.40 3.41
CA VAL A 112 -8.20 11.75 4.51
C VAL A 112 -8.93 13.06 4.21
N THR A 113 -8.21 14.12 3.84
CA THR A 113 -8.82 15.44 3.58
C THR A 113 -9.75 15.43 2.37
N MET A 114 -9.39 14.71 1.31
CA MET A 114 -10.26 14.55 0.13
C MET A 114 -11.50 13.74 0.47
N SER A 115 -11.38 12.67 1.26
CA SER A 115 -12.51 11.90 1.72
C SER A 115 -13.46 12.73 2.59
N ASN A 116 -12.93 13.51 3.53
CA ASN A 116 -13.72 14.42 4.36
C ASN A 116 -14.47 15.46 3.52
N ALA A 117 -13.82 16.03 2.49
CA ALA A 117 -14.46 16.98 1.59
C ALA A 117 -15.65 16.33 0.85
N ILE A 118 -15.47 15.12 0.30
CA ILE A 118 -16.57 14.40 -0.36
C ILE A 118 -17.71 14.09 0.62
N LEU A 119 -17.40 13.62 1.84
CA LEU A 119 -18.41 13.34 2.86
C LEU A 119 -19.23 14.57 3.21
N HIS A 120 -18.58 15.73 3.35
CA HIS A 120 -19.25 17.00 3.62
C HIS A 120 -20.06 17.47 2.40
N ASP A 121 -19.41 17.60 1.25
CA ASP A 121 -20.00 18.27 0.08
C ASP A 121 -21.12 17.45 -0.56
N VAL A 122 -20.95 16.13 -0.69
CA VAL A 122 -21.98 15.27 -1.28
C VAL A 122 -23.24 15.19 -0.40
N SER A 123 -23.07 15.28 0.92
CA SER A 123 -24.21 15.28 1.85
C SER A 123 -25.01 16.58 1.78
N GLU A 124 -24.36 17.73 1.59
CA GLU A 124 -24.97 19.05 1.73
C GLU A 124 -25.19 19.79 0.41
N ASN A 125 -24.35 19.57 -0.61
CA ASN A 125 -24.26 20.43 -1.78
C ASN A 125 -24.63 19.75 -3.11
N THR A 126 -25.19 18.54 -3.10
CA THR A 126 -25.60 17.89 -4.34
C THR A 126 -26.92 18.47 -4.88
N GLY A 127 -26.95 18.69 -6.20
CA GLY A 127 -28.16 19.14 -6.90
C GLY A 127 -29.30 18.11 -6.85
N PRO A 128 -30.55 18.55 -7.15
CA PRO A 128 -31.73 17.68 -7.12
C PRO A 128 -31.70 16.56 -8.17
N ASP A 129 -30.88 16.70 -9.20
CA ASP A 129 -30.77 15.74 -10.30
C ASP A 129 -29.75 14.61 -10.00
N VAL A 130 -29.07 14.64 -8.85
CA VAL A 130 -28.15 13.59 -8.42
C VAL A 130 -28.92 12.46 -7.78
N SER A 131 -28.77 11.24 -8.32
CA SER A 131 -29.44 10.05 -7.82
C SER A 131 -28.94 9.65 -6.43
N ILE A 132 -29.80 9.01 -5.63
CA ILE A 132 -29.42 8.53 -4.30
C ILE A 132 -28.36 7.42 -4.39
N GLU A 133 -28.39 6.63 -5.45
CA GLU A 133 -27.43 5.57 -5.72
C GLU A 133 -26.01 6.13 -5.90
N VAL A 134 -25.86 7.23 -6.62
CA VAL A 134 -24.57 7.89 -6.84
C VAL A 134 -24.10 8.63 -5.58
N LYS A 135 -25.01 9.25 -4.84
CA LYS A 135 -24.68 9.83 -3.52
C LYS A 135 -24.13 8.76 -2.58
N ASN A 136 -24.83 7.64 -2.48
CA ASN A 136 -24.39 6.51 -1.64
C ASN A 136 -23.04 5.94 -2.10
N GLN A 137 -22.82 5.82 -3.41
CA GLN A 137 -21.53 5.39 -3.96
C GLN A 137 -20.41 6.33 -3.51
N ALA A 138 -20.57 7.64 -3.67
CA ALA A 138 -19.54 8.64 -3.30
C ALA A 138 -19.27 8.67 -1.78
N ILE A 139 -20.32 8.64 -0.95
CA ILE A 139 -20.19 8.60 0.50
C ILE A 139 -19.48 7.31 0.93
N GLY A 140 -19.87 6.16 0.38
CA GLY A 140 -19.26 4.88 0.68
C GLY A 140 -17.77 4.82 0.28
N GLU A 141 -17.42 5.37 -0.87
CA GLU A 141 -16.02 5.46 -1.33
C GLU A 141 -15.18 6.37 -0.43
N ALA A 142 -15.72 7.49 -0.01
CA ALA A 142 -15.03 8.40 0.89
C ALA A 142 -14.74 7.74 2.25
N TYR A 143 -15.72 7.05 2.85
CA TYR A 143 -15.48 6.25 4.06
C TYR A 143 -14.43 5.15 3.80
N LEU A 144 -14.57 4.41 2.70
CA LEU A 144 -13.65 3.32 2.36
C LEU A 144 -12.21 3.81 2.27
N MET A 145 -11.95 4.87 1.48
CA MET A 145 -10.60 5.36 1.24
C MET A 145 -10.00 6.04 2.47
N ARG A 146 -10.81 6.75 3.28
CA ARG A 146 -10.37 7.29 4.57
C ARG A 146 -9.97 6.18 5.54
N GLY A 147 -10.78 5.15 5.62
CA GLY A 147 -10.46 3.96 6.41
C GLY A 147 -9.16 3.29 5.96
N VAL A 148 -8.93 3.13 4.65
CA VAL A 148 -7.66 2.59 4.10
C VAL A 148 -6.47 3.45 4.50
N ALA A 149 -6.57 4.78 4.37
CA ALA A 149 -5.48 5.69 4.72
C ALA A 149 -5.13 5.59 6.21
N TYR A 150 -6.11 5.64 7.11
CA TYR A 150 -5.88 5.47 8.54
C TYR A 150 -5.38 4.07 8.89
N PHE A 151 -5.82 3.02 8.20
CA PHE A 151 -5.33 1.67 8.43
C PHE A 151 -3.86 1.49 8.00
N TYR A 152 -3.40 2.20 6.97
CA TYR A 152 -1.97 2.30 6.66
C TYR A 152 -1.22 3.11 7.71
N MET A 153 -1.70 4.31 8.07
CA MET A 153 -1.06 5.17 9.07
C MET A 153 -0.89 4.46 10.41
N LEU A 154 -1.91 3.76 10.89
CA LEU A 154 -1.85 2.95 12.10
C LEU A 154 -0.68 1.95 12.09
N ARG A 155 -0.44 1.29 10.95
CA ARG A 155 0.59 0.26 10.82
C ARG A 155 1.96 0.82 10.45
N ILE A 156 2.05 2.10 10.09
CA ILE A 156 3.30 2.82 9.83
C ILE A 156 3.80 3.54 11.07
N TRP A 157 2.94 4.31 11.75
CA TRP A 157 3.32 5.20 12.87
C TRP A 157 2.72 4.81 14.21
N GLY A 158 1.72 3.95 14.25
CA GLY A 158 0.95 3.65 15.46
C GLY A 158 -0.14 4.70 15.71
N PRO A 159 -0.04 5.53 16.77
CA PRO A 159 -1.00 6.61 17.03
C PRO A 159 -1.11 7.59 15.87
N CYS A 160 -2.31 8.11 15.61
CA CYS A 160 -2.58 9.03 14.49
C CYS A 160 -3.44 10.21 14.93
N ILE A 161 -3.41 11.31 14.18
CA ILE A 161 -4.36 12.42 14.35
C ILE A 161 -5.66 12.04 13.64
N LEU A 162 -6.73 11.83 14.38
CA LEU A 162 -8.07 11.57 13.81
C LEU A 162 -8.84 12.88 13.65
N PHE A 163 -9.46 13.07 12.48
CA PHE A 163 -10.36 14.19 12.23
C PHE A 163 -11.35 13.87 11.10
N GLU A 164 -12.55 14.43 11.21
CA GLU A 164 -13.65 14.23 10.26
C GLU A 164 -14.03 15.53 9.53
N ASN A 165 -13.60 16.66 10.06
CA ASN A 165 -13.87 17.98 9.49
C ASN A 165 -12.55 18.71 9.15
N ASN A 166 -12.39 19.07 7.88
CA ASN A 166 -11.20 19.78 7.40
C ASN A 166 -11.08 21.19 7.98
N ASP A 167 -12.20 21.89 8.21
CA ASP A 167 -12.19 23.25 8.76
C ASP A 167 -11.64 23.31 10.17
N GLU A 168 -11.89 22.25 10.97
CA GLU A 168 -11.31 22.14 12.31
C GLU A 168 -9.79 22.09 12.28
N VAL A 169 -9.21 21.42 11.27
CA VAL A 169 -7.75 21.31 11.13
C VAL A 169 -7.17 22.64 10.67
N VAL A 170 -7.87 23.37 9.80
CA VAL A 170 -7.46 24.72 9.36
C VAL A 170 -7.49 25.70 10.52
N LEU A 171 -8.53 25.65 11.35
CA LEU A 171 -8.68 26.55 12.51
C LEU A 171 -7.74 26.17 13.67
N ASN A 172 -7.47 24.89 13.87
CA ASN A 172 -6.61 24.35 14.93
C ASN A 172 -5.62 23.34 14.32
N PRO A 173 -4.53 23.81 13.70
CA PRO A 173 -3.57 22.94 13.01
C PRO A 173 -2.72 22.08 13.97
N THR A 174 -2.63 22.44 15.25
CA THR A 174 -1.93 21.67 16.26
C THR A 174 -2.91 20.76 17.00
N ARG A 175 -2.84 19.46 16.72
CA ARG A 175 -3.76 18.46 17.28
C ARG A 175 -2.99 17.30 17.92
N PRO A 176 -3.52 16.71 19.00
CA PRO A 176 -2.90 15.55 19.63
C PRO A 176 -3.04 14.30 18.75
N LEU A 177 -2.15 13.34 18.97
CA LEU A 177 -2.33 11.97 18.49
C LEU A 177 -3.47 11.31 19.24
N ASN A 178 -4.14 10.37 18.60
CA ASN A 178 -5.12 9.48 19.21
C ASN A 178 -4.51 8.07 19.35
N PRO A 179 -4.87 7.32 20.40
CA PRO A 179 -4.33 5.98 20.65
C PRO A 179 -4.62 5.01 19.51
N GLU A 180 -3.77 4.00 19.35
CA GLU A 180 -3.90 2.98 18.31
C GLU A 180 -5.26 2.28 18.32
N GLU A 181 -5.81 2.02 19.50
CA GLU A 181 -7.13 1.40 19.69
C GLU A 181 -8.26 2.29 19.14
N ASP A 182 -8.16 3.61 19.33
CA ASP A 182 -9.11 4.56 18.79
C ASP A 182 -8.98 4.68 17.27
N VAL A 183 -7.74 4.68 16.75
CA VAL A 183 -7.49 4.67 15.30
C VAL A 183 -8.09 3.41 14.67
N LEU A 184 -7.89 2.25 15.28
CA LEU A 184 -8.43 0.98 14.77
C LEU A 184 -9.96 0.95 14.85
N LYS A 185 -10.56 1.46 15.94
CA LYS A 185 -12.01 1.64 16.07
C LYS A 185 -12.56 2.58 14.98
N PHE A 186 -11.87 3.69 14.70
CA PHE A 186 -12.24 4.63 13.64
C PHE A 186 -12.20 3.97 12.25
N VAL A 187 -11.16 3.22 11.95
CA VAL A 187 -11.00 2.44 10.71
C VAL A 187 -12.15 1.45 10.54
N ILE A 188 -12.47 0.68 11.58
CA ILE A 188 -13.56 -0.32 11.55
C ILE A 188 -14.90 0.37 11.33
N ARG A 189 -15.16 1.51 12.00
CA ARG A 189 -16.36 2.32 11.80
C ARG A 189 -16.49 2.78 10.34
N ASP A 190 -15.42 3.29 9.77
CA ASP A 190 -15.40 3.76 8.39
C ASP A 190 -15.63 2.62 7.39
N PHE A 191 -14.99 1.47 7.57
CA PHE A 191 -15.24 0.31 6.70
C PHE A 191 -16.66 -0.24 6.84
N ARG A 192 -17.23 -0.20 8.05
CA ARG A 192 -18.61 -0.63 8.29
C ARG A 192 -19.58 0.30 7.57
N ARG A 193 -19.45 1.63 7.75
CA ARG A 193 -20.23 2.62 7.00
C ARG A 193 -20.06 2.45 5.48
N ALA A 194 -18.83 2.29 5.00
CA ALA A 194 -18.59 2.03 3.59
C ALA A 194 -19.36 0.81 3.08
N SER A 195 -19.41 -0.28 3.85
CA SER A 195 -20.12 -1.50 3.47
C SER A 195 -21.66 -1.33 3.41
N GLU A 196 -22.20 -0.36 4.17
CA GLU A 196 -23.62 -0.03 4.19
C GLU A 196 -24.03 0.89 3.04
N TYR A 197 -23.15 1.84 2.65
CA TYR A 197 -23.42 2.80 1.58
C TYR A 197 -23.13 2.26 0.19
N LEU A 198 -22.06 1.45 0.04
CA LEU A 198 -21.63 0.95 -1.25
C LEU A 198 -22.58 -0.13 -1.79
N PRO A 199 -22.89 -0.13 -3.10
CA PRO A 199 -23.67 -1.17 -3.74
C PRO A 199 -22.87 -2.49 -3.85
N GLU A 200 -23.58 -3.61 -4.06
CA GLU A 200 -22.95 -4.91 -4.33
C GLU A 200 -22.07 -4.88 -5.58
N LYS A 201 -22.45 -4.10 -6.56
CA LYS A 201 -21.68 -3.85 -7.77
C LYS A 201 -21.44 -2.36 -7.92
N GLY A 202 -20.17 -1.94 -7.83
CA GLY A 202 -19.79 -0.55 -7.99
C GLY A 202 -20.16 0.02 -9.36
N ILE A 203 -20.60 1.27 -9.38
CA ILE A 203 -20.99 1.99 -10.60
C ILE A 203 -19.75 2.24 -11.45
N ASN A 204 -19.79 1.91 -12.74
CA ASN A 204 -18.70 2.14 -13.70
C ASN A 204 -17.32 1.62 -13.23
N GLY A 205 -17.32 0.54 -12.47
CA GLY A 205 -16.08 -0.06 -11.96
C GLY A 205 -15.52 0.60 -10.69
N HIS A 206 -16.26 1.50 -10.05
CA HIS A 206 -15.99 2.01 -8.72
C HIS A 206 -16.09 0.91 -7.65
N ALA A 207 -15.76 1.21 -6.39
CA ALA A 207 -15.75 0.23 -5.31
C ALA A 207 -17.13 -0.36 -5.03
N SER A 208 -17.15 -1.62 -4.61
CA SER A 208 -18.34 -2.34 -4.16
C SER A 208 -18.34 -2.51 -2.63
N CYS A 209 -19.48 -2.87 -2.05
CA CYS A 209 -19.57 -3.19 -0.62
C CYS A 209 -18.68 -4.38 -0.23
N TYR A 210 -18.36 -5.28 -1.16
CA TYR A 210 -17.47 -6.41 -0.90
C TYR A 210 -16.01 -5.97 -0.70
N ALA A 211 -15.57 -4.89 -1.33
CA ALA A 211 -14.27 -4.29 -1.03
C ALA A 211 -14.20 -3.77 0.41
N ALA A 212 -15.27 -3.10 0.86
CA ALA A 212 -15.38 -2.61 2.24
C ALA A 212 -15.45 -3.75 3.26
N LYS A 213 -16.26 -4.80 2.97
CA LYS A 213 -16.36 -6.00 3.83
C LYS A 213 -15.04 -6.75 3.94
N ALA A 214 -14.28 -6.87 2.86
CA ALA A 214 -12.96 -7.49 2.86
C ALA A 214 -11.97 -6.74 3.75
N LEU A 215 -11.95 -5.40 3.66
CA LEU A 215 -11.10 -4.55 4.50
C LEU A 215 -11.58 -4.51 5.96
N LEU A 216 -12.90 -4.53 6.19
CA LEU A 216 -13.49 -4.66 7.52
C LEU A 216 -13.06 -5.97 8.18
N ALA A 217 -13.15 -7.10 7.47
CA ALA A 217 -12.71 -8.40 7.96
C ALA A 217 -11.22 -8.37 8.35
N LYS A 218 -10.37 -7.77 7.52
CA LYS A 218 -8.93 -7.62 7.80
C LYS A 218 -8.67 -6.72 9.02
N ALA A 219 -9.42 -5.64 9.19
CA ALA A 219 -9.31 -4.76 10.35
C ALA A 219 -9.82 -5.44 11.64
N LEU A 220 -10.90 -6.21 11.56
CA LEU A 220 -11.42 -7.00 12.69
C LEU A 220 -10.43 -8.11 13.10
N LEU A 221 -9.81 -8.79 12.13
CA LEU A 221 -8.74 -9.75 12.42
C LEU A 221 -7.60 -9.09 13.21
N ALA A 222 -7.17 -7.90 12.80
CA ALA A 222 -6.17 -7.14 13.56
C ALA A 222 -6.69 -6.77 14.96
N GLN A 223 -7.92 -6.25 15.08
CA GLN A 223 -8.53 -5.84 16.35
C GLN A 223 -8.68 -7.02 17.32
N SER A 224 -9.00 -8.21 16.81
CA SER A 224 -9.19 -9.39 17.65
C SER A 224 -8.00 -9.68 18.57
N GLY A 225 -6.77 -9.38 18.12
CA GLY A 225 -5.52 -9.63 18.87
C GLY A 225 -4.72 -8.38 19.26
N TRP A 226 -5.14 -7.18 18.86
CA TRP A 226 -4.36 -5.95 19.05
C TRP A 226 -4.13 -5.66 20.53
N ASN A 227 -2.86 -5.69 20.96
CA ASN A 227 -2.43 -5.49 22.35
C ASN A 227 -3.07 -6.46 23.38
N LYS A 228 -3.50 -7.67 22.96
CA LYS A 228 -4.17 -8.66 23.83
C LYS A 228 -3.23 -9.78 24.34
N GLY A 229 -1.92 -9.59 24.29
CA GLY A 229 -0.94 -10.49 24.90
C GLY A 229 -0.91 -11.91 24.31
N GLY A 230 -1.15 -12.06 23.00
CA GLY A 230 -1.08 -13.34 22.30
C GLY A 230 -2.38 -14.13 22.28
N THR A 231 -3.50 -13.53 22.68
CA THR A 231 -4.85 -14.09 22.56
C THR A 231 -5.70 -13.26 21.58
N ARG A 232 -6.70 -13.89 20.99
CA ARG A 232 -7.67 -13.23 20.11
C ARG A 232 -9.08 -13.32 20.71
N ASP A 233 -9.87 -12.31 20.43
CA ASP A 233 -11.28 -12.23 20.77
C ASP A 233 -12.10 -13.09 19.78
N GLU A 234 -12.76 -14.12 20.28
CA GLU A 234 -13.50 -15.09 19.45
C GLU A 234 -14.73 -14.47 18.78
N ASP A 235 -15.45 -13.57 19.48
CA ASP A 235 -16.65 -12.91 18.89
C ASP A 235 -16.24 -12.05 17.69
N ILE A 236 -15.10 -11.36 17.78
CA ILE A 236 -14.54 -10.57 16.67
C ILE A 236 -14.06 -11.47 15.53
N LEU A 237 -13.47 -12.63 15.85
CA LEU A 237 -13.06 -13.61 14.84
C LEU A 237 -14.28 -14.19 14.09
N ASP A 238 -15.38 -14.47 14.77
CA ASP A 238 -16.61 -14.98 14.15
C ASP A 238 -17.21 -13.97 13.18
N GLU A 239 -17.23 -12.68 13.52
CA GLU A 239 -17.63 -11.61 12.59
C GLU A 239 -16.68 -11.53 11.38
N CYS A 240 -15.36 -11.60 11.61
CA CYS A 240 -14.34 -11.60 10.55
C CYS A 240 -14.58 -12.77 9.58
N ILE A 241 -14.78 -13.98 10.08
CA ILE A 241 -15.06 -15.20 9.29
C ILE A 241 -16.32 -15.00 8.44
N SER A 242 -17.42 -14.54 9.07
CA SER A 242 -18.68 -14.31 8.39
C SER A 242 -18.56 -13.32 7.22
N LEU A 243 -17.83 -12.22 7.42
CA LEU A 243 -17.57 -11.24 6.36
C LEU A 243 -16.71 -11.81 5.23
N CYS A 244 -15.67 -12.59 5.56
CA CYS A 244 -14.87 -13.28 4.55
C CYS A 244 -15.72 -14.24 3.71
N GLU A 245 -16.57 -15.04 4.35
CA GLU A 245 -17.49 -15.96 3.67
C GLU A 245 -18.47 -15.22 2.76
N GLU A 246 -18.99 -14.10 3.22
CA GLU A 246 -19.88 -13.27 2.40
C GLU A 246 -19.17 -12.73 1.15
N VAL A 247 -17.93 -12.26 1.27
CA VAL A 247 -17.13 -11.81 0.13
C VAL A 247 -16.83 -12.97 -0.82
N ILE A 248 -16.39 -14.12 -0.32
CA ILE A 248 -16.05 -15.28 -1.14
C ILE A 248 -17.27 -15.78 -1.92
N ASP A 249 -18.44 -15.84 -1.28
CA ASP A 249 -19.62 -16.49 -1.85
C ASP A 249 -20.47 -15.56 -2.72
N LYS A 250 -20.44 -14.24 -2.47
CA LYS A 250 -21.41 -13.31 -3.07
C LYS A 250 -20.79 -12.25 -3.96
N SER A 251 -19.47 -11.94 -3.83
CA SER A 251 -18.86 -10.87 -4.62
C SER A 251 -18.75 -11.16 -6.11
N GLY A 252 -18.80 -12.44 -6.49
CA GLY A 252 -18.50 -12.89 -7.86
C GLY A 252 -17.00 -12.85 -8.20
N ALA A 253 -16.14 -12.47 -7.26
CA ALA A 253 -14.69 -12.50 -7.44
C ALA A 253 -14.17 -13.95 -7.49
N SER A 254 -13.08 -14.18 -8.22
CA SER A 254 -12.45 -15.51 -8.33
C SER A 254 -10.94 -15.39 -8.43
N LEU A 255 -10.23 -16.39 -7.90
CA LEU A 255 -8.78 -16.48 -8.05
C LEU A 255 -8.42 -16.71 -9.53
N ILE A 256 -7.52 -15.93 -10.06
CA ILE A 256 -6.98 -16.09 -11.42
C ILE A 256 -5.57 -16.69 -11.37
N ASP A 257 -4.99 -17.00 -12.53
CA ASP A 257 -3.58 -17.39 -12.60
C ASP A 257 -2.69 -16.28 -12.02
N TYR A 258 -1.77 -16.67 -11.14
CA TYR A 258 -0.98 -15.72 -10.36
C TYR A 258 -0.15 -14.77 -11.23
N GLU A 259 0.43 -15.25 -12.33
CA GLU A 259 1.25 -14.41 -13.20
C GLU A 259 0.42 -13.35 -13.92
N ASN A 260 -0.86 -13.61 -14.18
CA ASN A 260 -1.76 -12.67 -14.84
C ASN A 260 -2.13 -11.48 -13.96
N LEU A 261 -2.08 -11.60 -12.63
CA LEU A 261 -2.35 -10.51 -11.69
C LEU A 261 -1.50 -9.25 -11.96
N PHE A 262 -0.29 -9.42 -12.54
CA PHE A 262 0.69 -8.33 -12.69
C PHE A 262 0.96 -7.99 -14.15
N LYS A 263 0.09 -8.40 -15.06
CA LYS A 263 0.11 -8.02 -16.48
C LYS A 263 -0.91 -6.92 -16.74
N TYR A 264 -0.56 -5.96 -17.58
CA TYR A 264 -1.44 -4.84 -17.95
C TYR A 264 -2.79 -5.30 -18.51
N GLN A 265 -2.80 -6.36 -19.33
CA GLN A 265 -4.01 -6.91 -19.96
C GLN A 265 -5.06 -7.40 -18.96
N TYR A 266 -4.63 -7.64 -17.70
CA TYR A 266 -5.48 -8.11 -16.59
C TYR A 266 -5.68 -7.04 -15.52
N ASN A 267 -5.57 -5.77 -15.88
CA ASN A 267 -5.56 -4.65 -14.92
C ASN A 267 -6.83 -4.54 -14.04
N ASN A 268 -7.97 -5.03 -14.53
CA ASN A 268 -9.23 -5.08 -13.79
C ASN A 268 -9.77 -6.52 -13.77
N ASN A 269 -8.95 -7.44 -13.31
CA ASN A 269 -9.26 -8.86 -13.26
C ASN A 269 -10.27 -9.21 -12.16
N GLU A 270 -10.77 -10.46 -12.21
CA GLU A 270 -11.81 -10.97 -11.33
C GLU A 270 -11.35 -11.17 -9.86
N GLU A 271 -10.06 -11.15 -9.59
CA GLU A 271 -9.52 -11.24 -8.22
C GLU A 271 -9.47 -9.88 -7.52
N THR A 272 -9.54 -8.78 -8.27
CA THR A 272 -9.42 -7.41 -7.72
C THR A 272 -10.67 -7.02 -6.93
N LEU A 273 -10.53 -6.71 -5.64
CA LEU A 273 -11.60 -6.13 -4.82
C LEU A 273 -11.46 -4.60 -4.73
N LEU A 274 -10.25 -4.11 -4.49
CA LEU A 274 -9.93 -2.68 -4.51
C LEU A 274 -8.49 -2.46 -4.96
N ALA A 275 -8.29 -1.46 -5.83
CA ALA A 275 -6.98 -1.05 -6.30
C ALA A 275 -6.89 0.47 -6.45
N MET A 276 -5.70 1.01 -6.33
CA MET A 276 -5.37 2.32 -6.89
C MET A 276 -5.38 2.18 -8.41
N LYS A 277 -6.15 3.01 -9.08
CA LYS A 277 -6.40 2.94 -10.54
C LYS A 277 -5.69 4.09 -11.22
N TRP A 278 -4.76 3.74 -12.08
CA TRP A 278 -3.88 4.71 -12.71
C TRP A 278 -4.31 5.00 -14.15
N ALA A 279 -4.33 6.27 -14.48
CA ALA A 279 -4.57 6.72 -15.86
C ALA A 279 -3.40 6.34 -16.79
N SER A 280 -3.68 6.26 -18.07
CA SER A 280 -2.63 6.14 -19.09
C SER A 280 -1.68 7.34 -19.03
N PRO A 281 -0.35 7.14 -18.94
CA PRO A 281 0.60 8.24 -18.98
C PRO A 281 0.69 8.95 -20.34
N VAL A 282 0.05 8.40 -21.38
CA VAL A 282 -0.03 9.03 -22.71
C VAL A 282 -1.07 10.15 -22.73
N THR A 283 -2.16 10.01 -21.97
CA THR A 283 -3.30 10.92 -21.96
C THR A 283 -3.57 11.60 -20.63
N GLY A 284 -3.12 10.99 -19.54
CA GLY A 284 -3.30 11.49 -18.17
C GLY A 284 -2.18 12.42 -17.70
N SER A 285 -2.41 13.10 -16.60
CA SER A 285 -1.39 13.94 -15.93
C SER A 285 -0.43 13.06 -15.12
N TRP A 286 0.80 13.55 -14.89
CA TRP A 286 1.83 12.83 -14.15
C TRP A 286 1.34 12.29 -12.78
N GLY A 287 0.62 13.11 -11.99
CA GLY A 287 0.09 12.71 -10.67
C GLY A 287 -1.05 11.68 -10.71
N GLU A 288 -1.52 11.27 -11.88
CA GLU A 288 -2.60 10.30 -12.08
C GLU A 288 -2.10 8.96 -12.62
N THR A 289 -0.79 8.82 -12.82
CA THR A 289 -0.15 7.66 -13.46
C THR A 289 0.69 6.87 -12.46
N ASN A 290 0.93 5.58 -12.75
CA ASN A 290 1.78 4.75 -11.89
C ASN A 290 3.26 4.98 -12.20
N ALA A 291 3.92 5.78 -11.38
CA ALA A 291 5.34 6.09 -11.52
C ALA A 291 6.30 5.02 -10.94
N LEU A 292 5.80 3.93 -10.35
CA LEU A 292 6.61 2.80 -9.88
C LEU A 292 7.39 2.12 -11.00
N LEU A 293 6.89 2.20 -12.25
CA LEU A 293 7.57 1.64 -13.40
C LEU A 293 9.03 2.11 -13.48
N SER A 294 9.28 3.40 -13.25
CA SER A 294 10.63 3.97 -13.36
C SER A 294 11.60 3.40 -12.32
N ASP A 295 11.12 3.03 -11.16
CA ASP A 295 11.92 2.49 -10.07
C ASP A 295 12.12 0.96 -10.22
N LEU A 296 11.15 0.24 -10.78
CA LEU A 296 11.18 -1.22 -10.89
C LEU A 296 11.73 -1.70 -12.23
N SER A 297 11.43 -1.02 -13.33
CA SER A 297 11.81 -1.44 -14.67
C SER A 297 13.18 -0.91 -15.09
N PHE A 298 13.80 -1.56 -16.07
CA PHE A 298 15.13 -1.23 -16.58
C PHE A 298 15.15 -1.28 -18.12
N SER A 299 16.21 -0.71 -18.71
CA SER A 299 16.31 -0.47 -20.16
C SER A 299 16.17 -1.71 -21.03
N ASP A 300 16.49 -2.90 -20.53
CA ASP A 300 16.40 -4.13 -21.31
C ASP A 300 14.96 -4.65 -21.47
N VAL A 301 14.04 -4.23 -20.59
CA VAL A 301 12.65 -4.67 -20.59
C VAL A 301 11.65 -3.53 -20.81
N CYS A 302 12.14 -2.29 -20.89
CA CYS A 302 11.31 -1.09 -20.99
C CYS A 302 11.92 -0.10 -21.98
N ASP A 303 11.13 0.49 -22.84
CA ASP A 303 11.53 1.45 -23.88
C ASP A 303 11.22 2.91 -23.52
N VAL A 304 10.78 3.17 -22.29
CA VAL A 304 10.66 4.51 -21.72
C VAL A 304 11.72 4.73 -20.66
N ASN A 305 11.90 5.97 -20.18
CA ASN A 305 12.92 6.29 -19.18
C ASN A 305 12.68 5.50 -17.88
N CYS A 306 13.49 4.49 -17.66
CA CYS A 306 13.52 3.66 -16.46
C CYS A 306 14.94 3.58 -15.93
N TRP A 307 15.11 3.68 -14.63
CA TRP A 307 16.39 3.57 -13.91
C TRP A 307 16.39 2.48 -12.85
N GLY A 308 15.36 1.62 -12.85
CA GLY A 308 15.26 0.47 -11.99
C GLY A 308 16.30 -0.60 -12.30
N GLY A 309 16.06 -1.80 -11.81
CA GLY A 309 17.01 -2.91 -11.90
C GLY A 309 17.91 -3.02 -10.69
N SER A 310 17.80 -2.08 -9.75
CA SER A 310 18.46 -2.15 -8.44
C SER A 310 17.61 -2.82 -7.35
N TRP A 311 16.34 -3.08 -7.61
CA TRP A 311 15.44 -3.77 -6.70
C TRP A 311 15.57 -5.27 -6.91
N VAL A 312 16.05 -5.97 -5.89
CA VAL A 312 16.41 -7.38 -5.95
C VAL A 312 15.75 -8.17 -4.84
N ALA A 313 15.66 -9.49 -5.00
CA ALA A 313 15.18 -10.38 -3.95
C ALA A 313 16.10 -10.34 -2.73
N SER A 314 15.52 -10.43 -1.53
CA SER A 314 16.31 -10.74 -0.34
C SER A 314 16.66 -12.23 -0.28
N ALA A 315 17.72 -12.57 0.42
CA ALA A 315 18.09 -13.95 0.67
C ALA A 315 16.99 -14.70 1.43
N ASP A 316 16.40 -14.06 2.44
CA ASP A 316 15.29 -14.64 3.23
C ASP A 316 14.08 -14.98 2.36
N MET A 317 13.73 -14.13 1.40
CA MET A 317 12.60 -14.41 0.52
C MET A 317 12.86 -15.59 -0.42
N ILE A 318 14.08 -15.72 -0.96
CA ILE A 318 14.42 -16.88 -1.78
C ILE A 318 14.46 -18.16 -0.95
N GLU A 319 14.87 -18.11 0.31
CA GLU A 319 14.77 -19.25 1.23
C GLU A 319 13.32 -19.70 1.40
N LEU A 320 12.37 -18.75 1.53
CA LEU A 320 10.95 -19.09 1.61
C LEU A 320 10.44 -19.77 0.34
N TYR A 321 10.90 -19.36 -0.84
CA TYR A 321 10.57 -20.05 -2.09
C TYR A 321 11.22 -21.43 -2.16
N ASN A 322 12.46 -21.60 -1.71
CA ASN A 322 13.15 -22.89 -1.70
C ASN A 322 12.52 -23.92 -0.75
N GLN A 323 11.81 -23.48 0.30
CA GLN A 323 11.05 -24.39 1.17
C GLN A 323 9.89 -25.09 0.45
N GLU A 324 9.44 -24.56 -0.67
CA GLU A 324 8.35 -25.12 -1.51
C GLU A 324 8.79 -25.10 -2.97
N LEU A 325 9.66 -26.03 -3.35
CA LEU A 325 10.33 -26.05 -4.67
C LEU A 325 9.37 -26.08 -5.88
N LYS A 326 8.11 -26.49 -5.67
CA LYS A 326 7.08 -26.45 -6.70
C LYS A 326 6.49 -25.06 -6.92
N ASP A 327 6.76 -24.07 -6.04
CA ASP A 327 6.21 -22.71 -6.10
C ASP A 327 6.88 -21.82 -7.16
N LYS A 328 6.97 -22.34 -8.36
CA LYS A 328 7.63 -21.67 -9.48
C LYS A 328 6.78 -20.56 -10.11
N LYS A 329 5.45 -20.70 -10.04
CA LYS A 329 4.55 -19.70 -10.61
C LYS A 329 4.67 -18.36 -9.89
N ARG A 330 4.63 -18.38 -8.55
CA ARG A 330 4.76 -17.15 -7.77
C ARG A 330 6.18 -16.58 -7.85
N LEU A 331 7.21 -17.43 -7.81
CA LEU A 331 8.60 -17.00 -7.99
C LEU A 331 8.78 -16.28 -9.33
N LYS A 332 8.38 -16.90 -10.45
CA LYS A 332 8.47 -16.33 -11.80
C LYS A 332 7.72 -14.99 -11.93
N ALA A 333 6.55 -14.89 -11.34
CA ALA A 333 5.74 -13.68 -11.40
C ALA A 333 6.31 -12.53 -10.53
N THR A 334 7.06 -12.87 -9.47
CA THR A 334 7.57 -11.90 -8.49
C THR A 334 8.97 -11.42 -8.81
N PHE A 335 9.85 -12.31 -9.27
CA PHE A 335 11.25 -12.04 -9.53
C PHE A 335 11.69 -12.53 -10.90
N PHE A 336 12.58 -11.79 -11.52
CA PHE A 336 13.35 -12.26 -12.66
C PHE A 336 14.44 -13.20 -12.16
N THR A 337 14.39 -14.46 -12.59
CA THR A 337 15.43 -15.45 -12.31
C THR A 337 16.16 -15.84 -13.60
N TYR A 338 17.44 -16.16 -13.46
CA TYR A 338 18.32 -16.47 -14.60
C TYR A 338 17.70 -17.55 -15.50
N ASP A 339 17.83 -17.37 -16.82
CA ASP A 339 17.32 -18.27 -17.89
C ASP A 339 15.80 -18.43 -17.91
N THR A 340 15.04 -17.59 -17.20
CA THR A 340 13.59 -17.62 -17.25
C THR A 340 13.07 -16.79 -18.42
N HIS A 341 12.22 -17.38 -19.24
CA HIS A 341 11.62 -16.75 -20.40
C HIS A 341 10.22 -16.18 -20.08
N TYR A 342 9.99 -14.94 -20.57
CA TYR A 342 8.74 -14.17 -20.45
C TYR A 342 8.24 -13.79 -21.85
N ASP A 343 7.28 -14.55 -22.37
CA ASP A 343 6.71 -14.38 -23.72
C ASP A 343 5.93 -13.07 -23.92
N TYR A 344 5.44 -12.48 -22.83
CA TYR A 344 4.67 -11.23 -22.81
C TYR A 344 5.51 -9.96 -22.54
N ILE A 345 6.82 -10.06 -22.36
CA ILE A 345 7.77 -8.94 -22.29
C ILE A 345 8.57 -8.91 -23.57
N LYS A 346 8.56 -7.78 -24.30
CA LYS A 346 9.10 -7.70 -25.68
C LYS A 346 8.46 -8.73 -26.61
N SER A 347 7.15 -8.90 -26.49
CA SER A 347 6.38 -9.92 -27.19
C SER A 347 6.56 -9.90 -28.71
N ALA A 348 6.63 -8.71 -29.33
CA ALA A 348 6.89 -8.55 -30.76
C ALA A 348 8.27 -9.07 -31.22
N SER A 349 9.22 -9.20 -30.28
CA SER A 349 10.57 -9.75 -30.55
C SER A 349 10.71 -11.22 -30.14
N GLY A 350 9.60 -11.88 -29.80
CA GLY A 350 9.58 -13.29 -29.41
C GLY A 350 9.79 -13.52 -27.91
N GLY A 351 9.59 -12.50 -27.10
CA GLY A 351 9.72 -12.57 -25.65
C GLY A 351 11.09 -12.12 -25.13
N TYR A 352 11.25 -12.16 -23.83
CA TYR A 352 12.48 -11.78 -23.14
C TYR A 352 12.96 -12.93 -22.23
N THR A 353 14.21 -13.33 -22.40
CA THR A 353 14.86 -14.28 -21.50
C THR A 353 15.79 -13.50 -20.56
N TYR A 354 15.65 -13.68 -19.26
CA TYR A 354 16.41 -12.94 -18.27
C TYR A 354 17.82 -13.53 -18.11
N ASP A 355 18.83 -12.71 -18.36
CA ASP A 355 20.25 -13.09 -18.35
C ASP A 355 21.11 -12.25 -17.38
N LYS A 356 20.47 -11.52 -16.46
CA LYS A 356 21.19 -10.58 -15.62
C LYS A 356 21.75 -11.22 -14.35
N LYS A 357 22.72 -10.51 -13.80
CA LYS A 357 23.48 -10.86 -12.61
C LYS A 357 22.63 -11.01 -11.34
N TRP A 358 21.56 -10.20 -11.19
CA TRP A 358 20.77 -10.11 -9.98
C TRP A 358 19.42 -10.80 -10.13
N ILE A 359 18.84 -11.30 -9.04
CA ILE A 359 17.43 -11.72 -9.00
C ILE A 359 16.59 -10.45 -8.81
N GLN A 360 16.23 -9.80 -9.92
CA GLN A 360 15.53 -8.51 -9.89
C GLN A 360 14.03 -8.69 -9.64
N VAL A 361 13.42 -7.66 -9.04
CA VAL A 361 11.96 -7.61 -8.90
C VAL A 361 11.33 -7.52 -10.29
N LYS A 362 10.40 -8.45 -10.56
CA LYS A 362 9.61 -8.50 -11.78
C LYS A 362 8.21 -7.91 -11.59
N LYS A 363 7.63 -8.10 -10.40
CA LYS A 363 6.30 -7.60 -10.08
C LYS A 363 6.23 -6.09 -10.29
N GLY A 364 5.24 -5.61 -11.07
CA GLY A 364 5.15 -4.20 -11.49
C GLY A 364 5.90 -3.84 -12.78
N VAL A 365 6.70 -4.75 -13.34
CA VAL A 365 7.33 -4.58 -14.66
C VAL A 365 6.38 -5.08 -15.74
N VAL A 366 5.96 -4.19 -16.65
CA VAL A 366 4.93 -4.45 -17.65
C VAL A 366 5.48 -4.69 -19.07
N GLY A 367 6.78 -4.51 -19.28
CA GLY A 367 7.41 -4.61 -20.59
C GLY A 367 7.62 -3.26 -21.28
N CYS A 368 7.69 -3.26 -22.61
CA CYS A 368 7.82 -2.08 -23.45
C CYS A 368 6.43 -1.59 -23.94
N LYS A 369 6.41 -0.51 -24.72
CA LYS A 369 5.15 0.09 -25.22
C LYS A 369 4.27 -0.89 -25.96
N GLU A 370 4.87 -1.77 -26.76
CA GLU A 370 4.14 -2.77 -27.55
C GLU A 370 3.41 -3.78 -26.65
N ASP A 371 3.96 -4.09 -25.49
CA ASP A 371 3.39 -5.06 -24.55
C ASP A 371 2.17 -4.50 -23.78
N VAL A 372 1.94 -3.17 -23.85
CA VAL A 372 0.86 -2.46 -23.15
C VAL A 372 0.09 -1.52 -24.08
N ASP A 373 -0.12 -1.91 -25.32
CA ASP A 373 -0.92 -1.18 -26.31
C ASP A 373 -0.51 0.30 -26.48
N GLY A 374 0.78 0.60 -26.36
CA GLY A 374 1.31 1.96 -26.49
C GLY A 374 1.12 2.83 -25.24
N GLN A 375 0.62 2.30 -24.14
CA GLN A 375 0.21 3.06 -22.95
C GLN A 375 1.38 3.35 -21.97
N LEU A 376 2.64 3.35 -22.43
CA LEU A 376 3.79 3.80 -21.63
C LEU A 376 4.27 5.17 -22.08
N ALA A 377 4.54 6.05 -21.14
CA ALA A 377 5.21 7.33 -21.38
C ALA A 377 5.89 7.84 -20.09
N VAL A 378 6.94 8.64 -20.26
CA VAL A 378 7.54 9.45 -19.19
C VAL A 378 7.71 8.69 -17.86
N MET A 379 8.30 7.49 -17.90
CA MET A 379 8.62 6.72 -16.67
C MET A 379 7.42 6.14 -15.92
N ALA A 380 6.25 6.09 -16.53
CA ALA A 380 5.02 5.65 -15.89
C ALA A 380 4.25 4.62 -16.74
N SER A 381 3.40 3.86 -16.07
CA SER A 381 2.48 2.88 -16.66
C SER A 381 1.04 3.08 -16.14
N PRO A 382 0.05 2.49 -16.79
CA PRO A 382 -1.33 2.47 -16.28
C PRO A 382 -1.61 1.24 -15.41
N LEU A 383 -0.60 0.48 -14.96
CA LEU A 383 -0.79 -0.72 -14.16
C LEU A 383 -1.35 -0.37 -12.79
N ASN A 384 -2.48 -0.96 -12.42
CA ASN A 384 -3.10 -0.76 -11.12
C ASN A 384 -2.23 -1.31 -9.97
N THR A 385 -2.39 -0.70 -8.79
CA THR A 385 -1.75 -1.16 -7.55
C THR A 385 -2.82 -1.70 -6.61
N TYR A 386 -2.75 -2.97 -6.25
CA TYR A 386 -3.73 -3.59 -5.36
C TYR A 386 -3.70 -2.96 -3.97
N ILE A 387 -4.89 -2.67 -3.42
CA ILE A 387 -5.11 -2.37 -2.00
C ILE A 387 -5.55 -3.65 -1.30
N ILE A 388 -6.51 -4.38 -1.89
CA ILE A 388 -6.93 -5.71 -1.43
C ILE A 388 -7.46 -6.53 -2.61
N ARG A 389 -7.13 -7.81 -2.63
CA ARG A 389 -7.62 -8.80 -3.61
C ARG A 389 -8.14 -10.05 -2.91
N LEU A 390 -8.88 -10.87 -3.61
CA LEU A 390 -9.60 -12.01 -3.05
C LEU A 390 -8.69 -12.98 -2.27
N ALA A 391 -7.44 -13.17 -2.70
CA ALA A 391 -6.47 -14.01 -1.98
C ALA A 391 -6.22 -13.52 -0.54
N ASP A 392 -6.28 -12.20 -0.29
CA ASP A 392 -6.17 -11.66 1.06
C ASP A 392 -7.35 -12.09 1.93
N VAL A 393 -8.57 -12.11 1.38
CA VAL A 393 -9.76 -12.60 2.07
C VAL A 393 -9.65 -14.08 2.41
N TYR A 394 -9.14 -14.90 1.49
CA TYR A 394 -8.90 -16.33 1.73
C TYR A 394 -7.93 -16.56 2.90
N LEU A 395 -6.81 -15.85 2.92
CA LEU A 395 -5.81 -15.98 3.99
C LEU A 395 -6.24 -15.32 5.30
N THR A 396 -7.07 -14.25 5.24
CA THR A 396 -7.71 -13.65 6.42
C THR A 396 -8.69 -14.63 7.06
N HIS A 397 -9.52 -15.31 6.25
CA HIS A 397 -10.42 -16.36 6.73
C HIS A 397 -9.65 -17.51 7.39
N ALA A 398 -8.56 -17.97 6.76
CA ALA A 398 -7.74 -19.05 7.29
C ALA A 398 -7.09 -18.67 8.63
N GLU A 399 -6.57 -17.45 8.77
CA GLU A 399 -5.99 -16.94 10.01
C GLU A 399 -7.03 -16.77 11.11
N ALA A 400 -8.21 -16.21 10.78
CA ALA A 400 -9.31 -16.08 11.73
C ALA A 400 -9.82 -17.45 12.20
N SER A 401 -9.93 -18.44 11.29
CA SER A 401 -10.34 -19.80 11.63
C SER A 401 -9.31 -20.55 12.47
N LEU A 402 -8.01 -20.24 12.33
CA LEU A 402 -6.98 -20.74 13.23
C LEU A 402 -7.16 -20.17 14.64
N GLY A 403 -7.48 -18.87 14.73
CA GLY A 403 -7.79 -18.18 15.98
C GLY A 403 -6.74 -18.39 17.06
N ASN A 404 -7.17 -18.90 18.22
CA ASN A 404 -6.32 -19.23 19.37
C ASN A 404 -5.79 -20.67 19.34
N GLN A 405 -6.11 -21.46 18.32
CA GLN A 405 -5.68 -22.84 18.22
C GLN A 405 -4.20 -22.93 17.82
N ALA A 406 -3.49 -23.92 18.33
CA ALA A 406 -2.12 -24.19 17.90
C ALA A 406 -2.07 -24.66 16.44
N ARG A 407 -3.14 -25.29 15.95
CA ARG A 407 -3.23 -25.91 14.63
C ARG A 407 -4.67 -25.99 14.14
N LEU A 408 -4.88 -25.65 12.87
CA LEU A 408 -6.16 -25.84 12.17
C LEU A 408 -6.03 -27.07 11.25
N SER A 409 -6.88 -28.09 11.45
CA SER A 409 -6.79 -29.39 10.75
C SER A 409 -8.01 -29.70 9.88
N GLY A 410 -8.86 -28.72 9.59
CA GLY A 410 -10.06 -28.92 8.77
C GLY A 410 -10.93 -27.67 8.67
N GLY A 411 -12.08 -27.82 8.03
CA GLY A 411 -13.05 -26.74 7.84
C GLY A 411 -12.65 -25.75 6.74
N ARG A 412 -13.54 -24.77 6.53
CA ARG A 412 -13.43 -23.80 5.44
C ARG A 412 -12.14 -22.96 5.49
N GLY A 413 -11.62 -22.68 6.68
CA GLY A 413 -10.36 -21.96 6.82
C GLY A 413 -9.16 -22.70 6.21
N LEU A 414 -9.07 -24.01 6.41
CA LEU A 414 -8.05 -24.82 5.78
C LEU A 414 -8.27 -24.95 4.26
N GLU A 415 -9.52 -25.03 3.81
CA GLU A 415 -9.86 -25.02 2.38
C GLU A 415 -9.44 -23.70 1.72
N CYS A 416 -9.72 -22.57 2.34
CA CYS A 416 -9.29 -21.24 1.89
C CYS A 416 -7.76 -21.16 1.78
N PHE A 417 -7.02 -21.59 2.79
CA PHE A 417 -5.56 -21.64 2.75
C PHE A 417 -5.05 -22.51 1.57
N ASN A 418 -5.63 -23.69 1.41
CA ASN A 418 -5.23 -24.63 0.35
C ASN A 418 -5.64 -24.17 -1.05
N ALA A 419 -6.67 -23.34 -1.20
CA ALA A 419 -7.02 -22.75 -2.50
C ALA A 419 -5.89 -21.86 -3.04
N ILE A 420 -5.24 -21.07 -2.18
CA ILE A 420 -4.07 -20.26 -2.55
C ILE A 420 -2.90 -21.15 -2.97
N ARG A 421 -2.61 -22.21 -2.22
CA ARG A 421 -1.55 -23.16 -2.54
C ARG A 421 -1.81 -23.90 -3.86
N THR A 422 -3.03 -24.37 -4.06
CA THR A 422 -3.44 -25.04 -5.31
C THR A 422 -3.29 -24.12 -6.52
N ARG A 423 -3.70 -22.85 -6.41
CA ARG A 423 -3.50 -21.85 -7.47
C ARG A 423 -2.00 -21.66 -7.78
N ALA A 424 -1.14 -21.65 -6.77
CA ALA A 424 0.31 -21.56 -6.92
C ALA A 424 0.94 -22.84 -7.53
N GLY A 425 0.20 -23.96 -7.58
CA GLY A 425 0.68 -25.25 -8.07
C GLY A 425 1.48 -26.05 -7.05
N ILE A 426 1.29 -25.77 -5.75
CA ILE A 426 1.94 -26.46 -4.63
C ILE A 426 0.95 -27.33 -3.87
N ASP A 427 1.48 -28.35 -3.18
CA ASP A 427 0.64 -29.34 -2.52
C ASP A 427 -0.18 -28.73 -1.37
N PRO A 428 -1.47 -29.11 -1.23
CA PRO A 428 -2.28 -28.68 -0.10
C PRO A 428 -1.74 -29.27 1.21
N LYS A 429 -1.93 -28.54 2.32
CA LYS A 429 -1.60 -29.00 3.67
C LYS A 429 -2.80 -29.70 4.30
N THR A 430 -2.54 -30.71 5.13
CA THR A 430 -3.56 -31.40 5.95
C THR A 430 -3.89 -30.62 7.23
N SER A 431 -3.01 -29.71 7.62
CA SER A 431 -3.19 -28.81 8.76
C SER A 431 -2.22 -27.64 8.65
N ILE A 432 -2.56 -26.51 9.28
CA ILE A 432 -1.76 -25.28 9.28
C ILE A 432 -1.56 -24.74 10.68
N THR A 433 -0.44 -24.04 10.87
CA THR A 433 -0.07 -23.29 12.07
C THR A 433 -0.02 -21.79 11.77
N PHE A 434 0.25 -20.98 12.78
CA PHE A 434 0.42 -19.54 12.59
C PHE A 434 1.66 -19.22 11.71
N GLU A 435 2.74 -19.97 11.87
CA GLU A 435 3.92 -19.85 11.03
C GLU A 435 3.63 -20.18 9.55
N ASP A 436 2.75 -21.15 9.30
CA ASP A 436 2.28 -21.46 7.94
C ASP A 436 1.53 -20.28 7.33
N ILE A 437 0.68 -19.60 8.11
CA ILE A 437 -0.02 -18.38 7.67
C ILE A 437 0.98 -17.26 7.34
N ILE A 438 1.93 -16.98 8.22
CA ILE A 438 2.96 -15.96 7.99
C ILE A 438 3.71 -16.26 6.70
N ARG A 439 4.18 -17.51 6.52
CA ARG A 439 4.91 -17.91 5.34
C ARG A 439 4.08 -17.74 4.07
N GLU A 440 2.87 -18.26 4.06
CA GLU A 440 2.00 -18.23 2.88
C GLU A 440 1.67 -16.78 2.47
N ARG A 441 1.35 -15.90 3.45
CA ARG A 441 1.09 -14.47 3.19
C ARG A 441 2.34 -13.76 2.67
N ARG A 442 3.51 -14.00 3.25
CA ARG A 442 4.76 -13.38 2.80
C ARG A 442 5.06 -13.71 1.34
N VAL A 443 4.91 -14.97 0.94
CA VAL A 443 5.18 -15.41 -0.44
C VAL A 443 4.09 -14.91 -1.39
N GLU A 444 2.83 -15.02 -1.00
CA GLU A 444 1.69 -14.60 -1.81
C GLU A 444 1.70 -13.11 -2.13
N PHE A 445 2.00 -12.27 -1.13
CA PHE A 445 2.01 -10.81 -1.27
C PHE A 445 3.40 -10.19 -1.36
N CYS A 446 4.44 -11.00 -1.60
CA CYS A 446 5.79 -10.51 -1.82
C CYS A 446 5.81 -9.40 -2.88
N MET A 447 6.40 -8.26 -2.56
CA MET A 447 6.45 -7.07 -3.42
C MET A 447 5.08 -6.52 -3.85
N GLU A 448 4.02 -6.74 -3.05
CA GLU A 448 2.74 -6.03 -3.15
C GLU A 448 2.58 -4.93 -2.10
N TYR A 449 3.66 -4.60 -1.42
CA TYR A 449 3.81 -3.46 -0.51
C TYR A 449 2.94 -3.52 0.76
N CYS A 450 2.51 -4.70 1.17
CA CYS A 450 1.62 -4.88 2.34
C CYS A 450 2.18 -5.81 3.43
N ASN A 451 3.23 -6.59 3.15
CA ASN A 451 3.74 -7.59 4.09
C ASN A 451 4.19 -6.99 5.44
N TRP A 452 4.82 -5.81 5.43
CA TRP A 452 5.21 -5.15 6.69
C TRP A 452 3.99 -4.78 7.54
N TYR A 453 2.91 -4.35 6.92
CA TYR A 453 1.69 -3.97 7.64
C TYR A 453 1.00 -5.17 8.30
N ASP A 454 1.02 -6.33 7.66
CA ASP A 454 0.57 -7.57 8.27
C ASP A 454 1.49 -7.97 9.44
N MET A 455 2.81 -7.84 9.28
CA MET A 455 3.79 -8.10 10.34
C MET A 455 3.61 -7.17 11.56
N VAL A 456 3.25 -5.90 11.37
CA VAL A 456 2.93 -4.99 12.48
C VAL A 456 1.65 -5.42 13.20
N SER A 457 0.62 -5.86 12.46
CA SER A 457 -0.59 -6.40 13.07
C SER A 457 -0.31 -7.67 13.90
N TRP A 458 0.54 -8.57 13.40
CA TRP A 458 1.00 -9.74 14.14
C TRP A 458 1.90 -9.39 15.33
N TYR A 459 2.74 -8.34 15.19
CA TYR A 459 3.52 -7.82 16.31
C TYR A 459 2.62 -7.33 17.45
N ARG A 460 1.54 -6.62 17.15
CA ARG A 460 0.56 -6.20 18.15
C ARG A 460 -0.23 -7.37 18.76
N TYR A 461 -0.36 -8.46 18.03
CA TYR A 461 -0.96 -9.70 18.52
C TYR A 461 0.02 -10.50 19.42
N ARG A 462 1.25 -10.73 18.95
CA ARG A 462 2.27 -11.57 19.61
C ARG A 462 3.65 -10.90 19.55
N PRO A 463 3.90 -9.87 20.37
CA PRO A 463 5.10 -9.03 20.25
C PRO A 463 6.40 -9.81 20.37
N ASP A 464 6.56 -10.63 21.41
CA ASP A 464 7.79 -11.40 21.65
C ASP A 464 8.07 -12.38 20.51
N PHE A 465 7.04 -13.08 20.05
CA PHE A 465 7.15 -14.01 18.92
C PHE A 465 7.59 -13.28 17.64
N MET A 466 7.01 -12.12 17.35
CA MET A 466 7.33 -11.41 16.12
C MET A 466 8.70 -10.73 16.19
N LEU A 467 9.13 -10.21 17.33
CA LEU A 467 10.50 -9.70 17.49
C LEU A 467 11.53 -10.82 17.34
N ASP A 468 11.27 -12.00 17.89
CA ASP A 468 12.09 -13.18 17.69
C ASP A 468 12.14 -13.59 16.20
N TYR A 469 10.97 -13.68 15.56
CA TYR A 469 10.85 -13.96 14.14
C TYR A 469 11.65 -12.96 13.28
N PHE A 470 11.51 -11.67 13.51
CA PHE A 470 12.24 -10.62 12.80
C PHE A 470 13.75 -10.78 12.96
N ASN A 471 14.23 -11.02 14.17
CA ASN A 471 15.65 -11.04 14.46
C ASN A 471 16.34 -12.34 14.06
N HIS A 472 15.62 -13.47 14.03
CA HIS A 472 16.21 -14.75 13.65
C HIS A 472 16.13 -15.06 12.14
N ARG A 473 15.10 -14.59 11.44
CA ARG A 473 14.92 -14.92 10.01
C ARG A 473 15.43 -13.87 9.04
N GLN A 474 15.63 -12.64 9.47
CA GLN A 474 15.86 -11.56 8.53
C GLN A 474 17.34 -11.28 8.32
N HIS A 475 17.89 -11.82 7.25
CA HIS A 475 19.24 -11.55 6.78
C HIS A 475 19.23 -10.24 5.97
N ARG A 476 18.96 -9.13 6.64
CA ARG A 476 18.60 -7.87 6.00
C ARG A 476 19.69 -7.20 5.17
N ASN A 477 20.93 -7.60 5.38
CA ASN A 477 22.05 -7.09 4.59
C ASN A 477 22.47 -8.03 3.44
N ALA A 478 21.77 -9.14 3.25
CA ALA A 478 22.11 -10.12 2.25
C ALA A 478 21.15 -10.11 1.08
N PHE A 479 21.66 -10.15 -0.10
CA PHE A 479 20.95 -10.27 -1.37
C PHE A 479 21.68 -11.26 -2.30
N ILE A 480 21.02 -11.68 -3.37
CA ILE A 480 21.48 -12.79 -4.20
C ILE A 480 22.05 -12.31 -5.51
N ASP A 481 23.16 -12.90 -5.93
CA ASP A 481 23.79 -12.65 -7.23
C ASP A 481 23.55 -13.81 -8.19
N ASN A 482 22.86 -13.54 -9.29
CA ASN A 482 22.57 -14.51 -10.34
C ASN A 482 23.79 -15.02 -11.11
N ASN A 483 24.94 -14.35 -11.09
CA ASN A 483 26.15 -14.86 -11.77
C ASN A 483 26.60 -16.23 -11.23
N ASN A 484 26.18 -16.54 -10.01
CA ASN A 484 26.52 -17.77 -9.34
C ASN A 484 25.25 -18.52 -8.91
N VAL A 485 24.13 -18.22 -9.59
CA VAL A 485 22.89 -18.96 -9.41
C VAL A 485 22.93 -20.15 -10.34
N GLU A 486 22.83 -21.32 -9.74
CA GLU A 486 22.56 -22.56 -10.44
C GLU A 486 21.16 -23.03 -10.09
N ILE A 487 20.46 -23.57 -11.06
CA ILE A 487 19.17 -24.23 -10.81
C ILE A 487 19.44 -25.71 -10.68
N ASN A 488 19.17 -26.27 -9.51
CA ASN A 488 19.29 -27.69 -9.27
C ASN A 488 18.30 -28.49 -10.11
N PRO A 489 18.52 -29.80 -10.35
CA PRO A 489 17.59 -30.66 -11.04
C PRO A 489 16.18 -30.70 -10.40
N ASP A 490 16.08 -30.49 -9.09
CA ASP A 490 14.81 -30.39 -8.36
C ASP A 490 14.16 -28.99 -8.49
N GLY A 491 14.91 -28.03 -9.08
CA GLY A 491 14.47 -26.67 -9.34
C GLY A 491 14.68 -25.70 -8.20
N SER A 492 15.38 -26.08 -7.13
CA SER A 492 15.87 -25.14 -6.13
C SER A 492 16.93 -24.21 -6.73
N ILE A 493 17.02 -23.02 -6.18
CA ILE A 493 18.01 -22.03 -6.58
C ILE A 493 19.21 -22.17 -5.68
N ARG A 494 20.38 -22.42 -6.27
CA ARG A 494 21.69 -22.24 -5.64
C ARG A 494 22.13 -20.81 -5.86
N TYR A 495 22.66 -20.17 -4.83
CA TYR A 495 23.02 -18.78 -4.92
C TYR A 495 24.25 -18.46 -4.08
N HIS A 496 24.99 -17.41 -4.48
CA HIS A 496 25.99 -16.76 -3.68
C HIS A 496 25.40 -15.51 -3.05
N PHE A 497 25.80 -15.21 -1.81
CA PHE A 497 25.34 -14.03 -1.10
C PHE A 497 26.27 -12.86 -1.32
N TRP A 498 25.65 -11.70 -1.47
CA TRP A 498 26.29 -10.41 -1.30
C TRP A 498 25.73 -9.75 -0.05
N TRP A 499 26.57 -9.00 0.65
CA TRP A 499 26.10 -8.13 1.72
C TRP A 499 26.86 -6.82 1.69
N ARG A 500 26.28 -5.81 2.35
CA ARG A 500 26.92 -4.53 2.59
C ARG A 500 27.14 -4.35 4.08
N ASP A 501 28.31 -3.82 4.45
CA ASP A 501 28.56 -3.36 5.80
C ASP A 501 27.89 -1.99 6.05
N ALA A 502 28.00 -1.47 7.28
CA ALA A 502 27.49 -0.16 7.66
C ALA A 502 28.14 1.02 6.87
N ASN A 503 29.28 0.78 6.21
CA ASN A 503 29.99 1.76 5.40
C ASN A 503 29.71 1.61 3.89
N GLU A 504 28.67 0.87 3.53
CA GLU A 504 28.28 0.59 2.14
C GLU A 504 29.30 -0.24 1.33
N ASN A 505 30.31 -0.84 1.96
CA ASN A 505 31.21 -1.74 1.26
C ASN A 505 30.47 -3.01 0.88
N ILE A 506 30.66 -3.46 -0.36
CA ILE A 506 30.07 -4.70 -0.87
C ILE A 506 31.08 -5.83 -0.66
N TYR A 507 30.63 -6.85 0.05
CA TYR A 507 31.37 -8.08 0.25
C TYR A 507 30.76 -9.22 -0.53
N TRP A 508 31.59 -10.02 -1.12
CA TRP A 508 31.23 -11.21 -1.86
C TRP A 508 31.63 -12.44 -1.04
N SER A 509 30.70 -13.33 -0.84
CA SER A 509 30.98 -14.60 -0.19
C SER A 509 31.38 -15.68 -1.22
N ASP A 510 32.64 -15.89 -1.40
CA ASP A 510 33.18 -17.21 -1.82
C ASP A 510 32.93 -18.27 -0.72
N ALA A 511 32.47 -17.87 0.42
CA ALA A 511 32.44 -18.61 1.67
C ALA A 511 31.17 -19.47 1.87
N LEU A 512 30.42 -19.72 0.85
CA LEU A 512 29.59 -20.94 0.83
C LEU A 512 30.51 -22.14 0.58
N ARG A 513 31.63 -22.19 1.31
CA ARG A 513 32.53 -23.33 1.33
C ARG A 513 32.48 -23.96 2.71
N ASP A 514 32.31 -25.27 2.77
CA ASP A 514 32.45 -26.02 4.01
C ASP A 514 33.91 -25.95 4.55
N GLU A 515 34.14 -26.52 5.71
CA GLU A 515 35.46 -26.57 6.35
C GLU A 515 36.53 -27.22 5.45
N ASP A 516 36.10 -28.00 4.45
CA ASP A 516 36.98 -28.67 3.47
C ASP A 516 37.17 -27.82 2.19
N GLY A 517 36.58 -26.63 2.12
CA GLY A 517 36.71 -25.70 0.98
C GLY A 517 35.79 -26.03 -0.21
N ASN A 518 34.84 -26.94 -0.07
CA ASN A 518 33.83 -27.21 -1.08
C ASN A 518 32.76 -26.13 -1.09
N VAL A 519 32.25 -25.80 -2.27
CA VAL A 519 31.13 -24.88 -2.39
C VAL A 519 29.93 -25.48 -1.62
N VAL A 520 29.46 -24.82 -0.59
CA VAL A 520 28.29 -25.21 0.16
C VAL A 520 27.09 -25.15 -0.77
N GLN A 521 26.50 -26.28 -0.97
CA GLN A 521 25.36 -26.43 -1.84
C GLN A 521 24.11 -25.87 -1.15
N SER A 522 23.05 -25.63 -1.91
CA SER A 522 21.84 -24.95 -1.47
C SER A 522 21.22 -25.58 -0.22
N ILE A 523 20.35 -24.82 0.45
CA ILE A 523 19.47 -25.31 1.53
C ILE A 523 18.73 -26.62 1.15
N ALA A 524 18.45 -26.83 -0.16
CA ALA A 524 17.87 -28.06 -0.68
C ALA A 524 18.70 -29.33 -0.42
N ASP A 525 20.00 -29.20 -0.23
CA ASP A 525 20.87 -30.34 0.10
C ASP A 525 20.93 -30.66 1.62
N GLY A 526 20.04 -30.04 2.41
CA GLY A 526 19.95 -30.25 3.85
C GLY A 526 21.03 -29.51 4.66
N TYR A 527 21.75 -28.60 4.02
CA TYR A 527 22.72 -27.76 4.69
C TYR A 527 22.01 -26.57 5.36
N VAL A 528 22.18 -26.44 6.66
CA VAL A 528 21.74 -25.26 7.40
C VAL A 528 22.79 -24.17 7.22
N PHE A 529 22.52 -23.24 6.32
CA PHE A 529 23.38 -22.10 6.09
C PHE A 529 23.32 -21.13 7.29
N ASP A 530 24.43 -21.04 8.02
CA ASP A 530 24.54 -20.07 9.11
C ASP A 530 25.04 -18.71 8.58
N LEU A 531 24.11 -17.98 7.96
CA LEU A 531 24.39 -16.64 7.47
C LEU A 531 24.83 -15.71 8.62
N GLU A 532 24.36 -15.94 9.84
CA GLU A 532 24.73 -15.15 11.00
C GLU A 532 26.22 -15.31 11.34
N SER A 533 26.73 -16.54 11.30
CA SER A 533 28.17 -16.79 11.44
C SER A 533 28.97 -16.12 10.35
N LEU A 534 28.54 -16.26 9.10
CA LEU A 534 29.21 -15.65 7.96
C LEU A 534 29.26 -14.12 8.04
N MET A 535 28.17 -13.49 8.38
CA MET A 535 28.10 -12.02 8.56
C MET A 535 29.01 -11.57 9.70
N ARG A 536 29.03 -12.29 10.82
CA ARG A 536 29.88 -12.01 11.96
C ARG A 536 31.37 -12.16 11.64
N GLU A 537 31.74 -13.22 10.93
CA GLU A 537 33.12 -13.45 10.50
C GLU A 537 33.66 -12.37 9.56
N ASN A 538 32.74 -11.76 8.78
CA ASN A 538 33.08 -10.70 7.84
C ASN A 538 32.79 -9.28 8.36
N GLY A 539 32.47 -9.13 9.65
CA GLY A 539 32.27 -7.83 10.30
C GLY A 539 31.01 -7.09 9.87
N VAL A 540 30.00 -7.82 9.40
CA VAL A 540 28.71 -7.22 9.03
C VAL A 540 27.85 -7.08 10.28
N ASP A 541 27.43 -5.85 10.58
CA ASP A 541 26.58 -5.57 11.72
C ASP A 541 25.17 -6.16 11.53
N ARG A 542 24.70 -6.85 12.55
CA ARG A 542 23.36 -7.38 12.61
C ARG A 542 22.36 -6.24 12.80
N ILE A 543 21.29 -6.22 12.00
CA ILE A 543 20.17 -5.33 12.22
C ILE A 543 19.29 -5.90 13.32
N THR A 544 19.11 -5.11 14.38
CA THR A 544 18.21 -5.48 15.48
C THR A 544 16.90 -4.71 15.39
N ILE A 545 15.79 -5.45 15.34
CA ILE A 545 14.45 -4.90 15.40
C ILE A 545 13.95 -5.04 16.82
N ASN A 546 13.42 -3.95 17.35
CA ASN A 546 12.90 -3.85 18.71
C ASN A 546 11.71 -2.88 18.75
N GLU A 547 11.09 -2.72 19.88
CA GLU A 547 9.91 -1.87 20.07
C GLU A 547 10.09 -0.43 19.55
N SER A 548 11.30 0.13 19.63
CA SER A 548 11.56 1.53 19.24
C SER A 548 11.65 1.74 17.73
N ASN A 549 11.82 0.68 16.92
CA ASN A 549 11.97 0.80 15.48
C ASN A 549 10.97 0.00 14.64
N VAL A 550 10.00 -0.68 15.26
CA VAL A 550 8.87 -1.32 14.56
C VAL A 550 8.02 -0.27 13.85
N PHE A 551 7.80 0.89 14.47
CA PHE A 551 7.09 1.99 13.84
C PHE A 551 8.06 2.99 13.21
N ALA A 552 7.59 3.69 12.19
CA ALA A 552 8.33 4.80 11.59
C ALA A 552 8.26 6.05 12.51
N PRO A 553 9.29 6.90 12.54
CA PRO A 553 9.20 8.18 13.20
C PRO A 553 8.24 9.13 12.46
N TYR A 554 7.61 10.06 13.18
CA TYR A 554 6.86 11.14 12.55
C TYR A 554 7.82 12.10 11.81
N PRO A 555 7.40 12.72 10.69
CA PRO A 555 8.24 13.65 9.96
C PRO A 555 8.67 14.84 10.83
N GLU A 556 9.95 15.19 10.81
CA GLU A 556 10.49 16.27 11.67
C GLU A 556 9.80 17.61 11.42
N ALA A 557 9.51 17.94 10.16
CA ALA A 557 8.84 19.20 9.82
C ALA A 557 7.44 19.30 10.45
N ASP A 558 6.72 18.19 10.52
CA ASP A 558 5.39 18.13 11.15
C ASP A 558 5.50 18.16 12.68
N VAL A 559 6.50 17.50 13.27
CA VAL A 559 6.76 17.55 14.72
C VAL A 559 7.10 18.99 15.17
N LEU A 560 7.88 19.73 14.38
CA LEU A 560 8.21 21.13 14.67
C LEU A 560 6.98 22.06 14.61
N GLN A 561 6.03 21.77 13.72
CA GLN A 561 4.81 22.55 13.58
C GLN A 561 3.72 22.14 14.58
N ASN A 562 3.69 20.86 14.93
CA ASN A 562 2.73 20.28 15.87
C ASN A 562 3.46 19.51 16.99
N PRO A 563 3.85 20.16 18.10
CA PRO A 563 4.55 19.52 19.21
C PRO A 563 3.80 18.35 19.85
N TYR A 564 2.48 18.27 19.68
CA TYR A 564 1.67 17.15 20.20
C TYR A 564 2.06 15.79 19.58
N LEU A 565 2.74 15.78 18.44
CA LEU A 565 3.27 14.54 17.84
C LEU A 565 4.39 13.88 18.68
N SER A 566 4.93 14.60 19.67
CA SER A 566 5.91 14.09 20.65
C SER A 566 5.31 13.88 22.04
N MET A 567 4.00 13.98 22.19
CA MET A 567 3.31 13.84 23.48
C MET A 567 2.49 12.56 23.51
N ASP A 568 2.05 12.17 24.70
CA ASP A 568 1.16 11.02 24.87
C ASP A 568 -0.15 11.23 24.12
N PRO A 569 -0.67 10.19 23.45
CA PRO A 569 -1.92 10.25 22.73
C PRO A 569 -3.11 10.57 23.64
N VAL A 570 -4.10 11.27 23.10
CA VAL A 570 -5.33 11.65 23.79
C VAL A 570 -6.51 10.86 23.19
N PRO A 571 -7.40 10.27 24.01
CA PRO A 571 -8.58 9.55 23.50
C PRO A 571 -9.39 10.38 22.51
N TYR A 572 -9.85 9.74 21.44
CA TYR A 572 -10.72 10.37 20.45
C TYR A 572 -12.17 10.40 20.94
N ASP A 573 -12.83 11.54 20.79
CA ASP A 573 -14.26 11.66 21.13
C ASP A 573 -15.11 11.18 19.95
N PHE A 574 -15.65 10.00 20.06
CA PHE A 574 -16.56 9.41 19.06
C PHE A 574 -18.01 9.97 19.14
N GLY A 575 -18.28 10.92 20.05
CA GLY A 575 -19.64 11.45 20.26
C GLY A 575 -20.64 10.36 20.64
N ASN A 576 -21.77 10.34 19.89
CA ASN A 576 -22.82 9.31 20.10
C ASN A 576 -22.54 7.98 19.37
N ASP A 577 -21.50 7.90 18.56
CA ASP A 577 -21.06 6.70 17.84
C ASP A 577 -20.20 5.81 18.77
N LYS A 578 -20.83 5.21 19.80
CA LYS A 578 -20.16 4.33 20.76
C LYS A 578 -20.15 2.89 20.29
#